data_87ff86923e1270786cbcf8ccd9341ec2
#
_entry.id   87ff86923e1270786cbcf8ccd9341ec2
#
_cell.length_a   1.000
_cell.length_b   1.000
_cell.length_c   1.000
_cell.angle_alpha   90.00
_cell.angle_beta   90.00
_cell.angle_gamma   90.00
#
_symmetry.space_group_name_H-M   'P 1'
#
loop_
_entity.id
_entity.type
_entity.pdbx_description
1 polymer ?
#
loop_
_entity_poly.entity_id
_entity_poly.type
_entity_poly.pdbx_seq_one_letter_code
_entity_poly.pdbx_strand_id
1 'polypeptide(L)'
;NVFENKQFHAVYNLAGFANIDAAIKYPLETIQLNVIGNMHILEQCVKNSISRFVYASSAYAMSNKGSFYGISKLASEKIVEEYLKKYSLPFTILRYGSVYSERSYDNNYIYNLVKSAVLEGEINHNGDGNELREYIHAADASKLSVDVIESEDFKNLHVILTGNERMKRSDLFKMVKEILNDQVEIKYKNDGYHNHYNFTPYSFEPSVSRKLSANPHIDMGQGLLECVRSVHKNEK
;
A
#
# COMPACT_ATOMS: atom_id res chain seq x y z
N ASN A 1 18.60 -2.81 -21.53
CA ASN A 1 18.34 -1.60 -20.73
C ASN A 1 16.99 -1.02 -21.15
N VAL A 2 16.04 -0.84 -20.20
CA VAL A 2 14.69 -0.33 -20.49
C VAL A 2 14.71 1.10 -21.04
N PHE A 3 15.71 1.88 -20.67
CA PHE A 3 15.87 3.29 -21.06
C PHE A 3 16.57 3.48 -22.43
N GLU A 4 17.13 2.42 -23.03
CA GLU A 4 17.81 2.56 -24.31
C GLU A 4 16.85 2.94 -25.43
N ASN A 5 17.20 4.02 -26.13
CA ASN A 5 16.43 4.56 -27.25
C ASN A 5 14.96 4.93 -26.94
N LYS A 6 14.67 5.23 -25.68
CA LYS A 6 13.34 5.64 -25.23
C LYS A 6 13.43 6.87 -24.35
N GLN A 7 12.49 7.77 -24.53
CA GLN A 7 12.30 8.94 -23.68
C GLN A 7 11.06 8.72 -22.83
N PHE A 8 11.23 8.75 -21.50
CA PHE A 8 10.11 8.64 -20.55
C PHE A 8 9.89 9.97 -19.88
N HIS A 9 8.64 10.38 -19.75
CA HIS A 9 8.27 11.56 -18.99
C HIS A 9 8.35 11.29 -17.49
N ALA A 10 7.84 10.15 -17.04
CA ALA A 10 7.84 9.76 -15.63
C ALA A 10 8.25 8.30 -15.45
N VAL A 11 8.78 8.00 -14.26
CA VAL A 11 9.11 6.63 -13.84
C VAL A 11 8.41 6.36 -12.52
N TYR A 12 7.57 5.32 -12.49
CA TYR A 12 6.98 4.79 -11.26
C TYR A 12 7.81 3.62 -10.75
N ASN A 13 8.35 3.75 -9.56
CA ASN A 13 8.95 2.63 -8.85
C ASN A 13 7.93 2.00 -7.90
N LEU A 14 7.24 0.97 -8.39
CA LEU A 14 6.31 0.13 -7.63
C LEU A 14 6.97 -1.18 -7.17
N ALA A 15 8.20 -1.45 -7.63
CA ALA A 15 8.94 -2.65 -7.28
C ALA A 15 9.42 -2.60 -5.81
N GLY A 16 9.50 -3.76 -5.21
CA GLY A 16 10.04 -3.89 -3.87
C GLY A 16 9.49 -5.08 -3.09
N PHE A 17 10.12 -5.35 -1.96
CA PHE A 17 9.70 -6.36 -1.00
C PHE A 17 8.63 -5.75 -0.08
N ALA A 18 7.37 -6.17 -0.22
CA ALA A 18 6.23 -5.51 0.44
C ALA A 18 5.59 -6.31 1.58
N ASN A 19 6.02 -7.56 1.82
CA ASN A 19 5.48 -8.38 2.88
C ASN A 19 6.23 -8.10 4.20
N ILE A 20 5.52 -7.56 5.21
CA ILE A 20 6.10 -7.14 6.50
C ILE A 20 6.66 -8.33 7.27
N ASP A 21 5.93 -9.45 7.33
CA ASP A 21 6.35 -10.63 8.09
C ASP A 21 7.53 -11.34 7.44
N ALA A 22 7.53 -11.41 6.12
CA ALA A 22 8.66 -11.93 5.38
C ALA A 22 9.89 -11.00 5.48
N ALA A 23 9.71 -9.67 5.56
CA ALA A 23 10.80 -8.72 5.74
C ALA A 23 11.58 -8.93 7.06
N ILE A 24 10.91 -9.44 8.10
CA ILE A 24 11.58 -9.82 9.36
C ILE A 24 12.51 -11.02 9.15
N LYS A 25 12.10 -11.96 8.32
CA LYS A 25 12.88 -13.17 8.02
C LYS A 25 14.02 -12.90 7.03
N TYR A 26 13.82 -11.94 6.12
CA TYR A 26 14.74 -11.62 5.03
C TYR A 26 15.14 -10.13 5.03
N PRO A 27 15.79 -9.62 6.10
CA PRO A 27 16.09 -8.19 6.23
C PRO A 27 17.05 -7.70 5.17
N LEU A 28 18.10 -8.45 4.83
CA LEU A 28 19.08 -8.08 3.80
C LEU A 28 18.41 -7.96 2.42
N GLU A 29 17.58 -8.94 2.04
CA GLU A 29 16.84 -8.90 0.78
C GLU A 29 15.88 -7.71 0.74
N THR A 30 15.20 -7.43 1.85
CA THR A 30 14.33 -6.26 1.97
C THR A 30 15.09 -4.97 1.70
N ILE A 31 16.26 -4.77 2.31
CA ILE A 31 17.10 -3.58 2.08
C ILE A 31 17.64 -3.57 0.65
N GLN A 32 18.12 -4.70 0.16
CA GLN A 32 18.66 -4.82 -1.20
C GLN A 32 17.62 -4.41 -2.26
N LEU A 33 16.40 -4.92 -2.15
CA LEU A 33 15.35 -4.63 -3.12
C LEU A 33 14.75 -3.23 -2.93
N ASN A 34 14.42 -2.85 -1.70
CA ASN A 34 13.70 -1.60 -1.45
C ASN A 34 14.60 -0.37 -1.48
N VAL A 35 15.84 -0.47 -1.00
CA VAL A 35 16.75 0.68 -0.87
C VAL A 35 17.75 0.71 -2.04
N ILE A 36 18.56 -0.34 -2.20
CA ILE A 36 19.57 -0.37 -3.24
C ILE A 36 18.93 -0.44 -4.63
N GLY A 37 17.88 -1.27 -4.81
CA GLY A 37 17.12 -1.32 -6.05
C GLY A 37 16.52 0.03 -6.41
N ASN A 38 15.97 0.77 -5.43
CA ASN A 38 15.46 2.13 -5.63
C ASN A 38 16.56 3.09 -6.10
N MET A 39 17.75 3.04 -5.48
CA MET A 39 18.88 3.88 -5.89
C MET A 39 19.29 3.61 -7.35
N HIS A 40 19.35 2.35 -7.78
CA HIS A 40 19.65 2.02 -9.18
C HIS A 40 18.67 2.64 -10.16
N ILE A 41 17.37 2.69 -9.82
CA ILE A 41 16.36 3.33 -10.65
C ILE A 41 16.55 4.86 -10.65
N LEU A 42 16.81 5.46 -9.50
CA LEU A 42 17.07 6.91 -9.38
C LEU A 42 18.27 7.34 -10.22
N GLU A 43 19.38 6.58 -10.20
CA GLU A 43 20.56 6.84 -11.05
C GLU A 43 20.17 6.83 -12.54
N GLN A 44 19.34 5.88 -12.97
CA GLN A 44 18.84 5.85 -14.34
C GLN A 44 17.91 7.02 -14.65
N CYS A 45 17.08 7.45 -13.71
CA CYS A 45 16.23 8.63 -13.89
C CYS A 45 17.05 9.90 -14.08
N VAL A 46 18.08 10.11 -13.29
CA VAL A 46 19.02 11.24 -13.44
C VAL A 46 19.71 11.18 -14.80
N LYS A 47 20.30 10.04 -15.16
CA LYS A 47 21.04 9.84 -16.42
C LYS A 47 20.17 10.10 -17.65
N ASN A 48 18.86 9.81 -17.59
CA ASN A 48 17.93 9.94 -18.70
C ASN A 48 17.03 11.19 -18.58
N SER A 49 17.35 12.12 -17.69
CA SER A 49 16.63 13.40 -17.51
C SER A 49 15.11 13.24 -17.35
N ILE A 50 14.69 12.28 -16.51
CA ILE A 50 13.27 12.03 -16.24
C ILE A 50 12.63 13.23 -15.57
N SER A 51 11.46 13.65 -16.07
CA SER A 51 10.76 14.85 -15.57
C SER A 51 10.09 14.64 -14.20
N ARG A 52 9.71 13.40 -13.86
CA ARG A 52 9.10 13.07 -12.56
C ARG A 52 9.40 11.64 -12.16
N PHE A 53 9.97 11.44 -10.97
CA PHE A 53 10.09 10.14 -10.33
C PHE A 53 8.96 9.95 -9.32
N VAL A 54 8.20 8.85 -9.42
CA VAL A 54 7.13 8.52 -8.51
C VAL A 54 7.52 7.28 -7.71
N TYR A 55 7.61 7.43 -6.39
CA TYR A 55 8.01 6.36 -5.50
C TYR A 55 6.81 5.80 -4.73
N ALA A 56 6.57 4.50 -4.86
CA ALA A 56 5.58 3.79 -4.05
C ALA A 56 6.13 3.52 -2.65
N SER A 57 5.77 4.40 -1.73
CA SER A 57 6.01 4.25 -0.30
C SER A 57 4.80 3.64 0.41
N SER A 58 4.76 3.73 1.71
CA SER A 58 3.73 3.13 2.55
C SER A 58 3.42 4.01 3.75
N ALA A 59 2.22 3.87 4.31
CA ALA A 59 1.88 4.43 5.62
C ALA A 59 2.84 3.95 6.72
N TYR A 60 3.46 2.78 6.56
CA TYR A 60 4.48 2.27 7.50
C TYR A 60 5.76 3.12 7.56
N ALA A 61 6.08 3.90 6.53
CA ALA A 61 7.20 4.84 6.57
C ALA A 61 7.02 5.96 7.63
N MET A 62 5.77 6.20 8.06
CA MET A 62 5.43 7.19 9.09
C MET A 62 5.20 6.54 10.47
N SER A 63 5.44 5.24 10.60
CA SER A 63 5.15 4.46 11.79
C SER A 63 6.43 3.89 12.39
N ASN A 64 6.44 3.71 13.71
CA ASN A 64 7.46 2.91 14.38
C ASN A 64 7.18 1.39 14.27
N LYS A 65 6.24 0.98 13.43
CA LYS A 65 5.85 -0.39 13.11
C LYS A 65 6.29 -0.75 11.69
N GLY A 66 6.09 -2.01 11.31
CA GLY A 66 6.43 -2.47 9.97
C GLY A 66 7.86 -2.99 9.83
N SER A 67 8.64 -3.04 10.94
CA SER A 67 9.97 -3.63 10.99
C SER A 67 10.87 -3.16 9.82
N PHE A 68 11.69 -4.03 9.25
CA PHE A 68 12.61 -3.70 8.13
C PHE A 68 11.89 -3.15 6.89
N TYR A 69 10.64 -3.55 6.66
CA TYR A 69 9.84 -2.98 5.58
C TYR A 69 9.59 -1.48 5.78
N GLY A 70 9.08 -1.08 6.95
CA GLY A 70 8.84 0.34 7.27
C GLY A 70 10.12 1.17 7.20
N ILE A 71 11.21 0.65 7.79
CA ILE A 71 12.54 1.27 7.75
C ILE A 71 13.03 1.45 6.31
N SER A 72 12.91 0.41 5.47
CA SER A 72 13.36 0.48 4.07
C SER A 72 12.56 1.50 3.25
N LYS A 73 11.26 1.62 3.50
CA LYS A 73 10.42 2.63 2.83
C LYS A 73 10.81 4.05 3.25
N LEU A 74 10.98 4.30 4.56
CA LEU A 74 11.44 5.59 5.06
C LEU A 74 12.84 5.97 4.55
N ALA A 75 13.79 5.03 4.57
CA ALA A 75 15.13 5.26 4.04
C ALA A 75 15.08 5.65 2.55
N SER A 76 14.26 4.96 1.77
CA SER A 76 14.09 5.25 0.34
C SER A 76 13.44 6.61 0.09
N GLU A 77 12.48 7.03 0.92
CA GLU A 77 11.93 8.40 0.84
C GLU A 77 13.01 9.45 1.04
N LYS A 78 13.87 9.28 2.06
CA LYS A 78 14.96 10.22 2.33
C LYS A 78 16.00 10.25 1.21
N ILE A 79 16.29 9.10 0.59
CA ILE A 79 17.15 9.04 -0.58
C ILE A 79 16.54 9.80 -1.76
N VAL A 80 15.24 9.63 -2.03
CA VAL A 80 14.54 10.38 -3.10
C VAL A 80 14.64 11.89 -2.87
N GLU A 81 14.43 12.36 -1.63
CA GLU A 81 14.59 13.78 -1.27
C GLU A 81 16.03 14.29 -1.55
N GLU A 82 17.05 13.49 -1.26
CA GLU A 82 18.44 13.86 -1.54
C GLU A 82 18.75 13.92 -3.05
N TYR A 83 18.12 13.06 -3.86
CA TYR A 83 18.24 13.13 -5.32
C TYR A 83 17.62 14.42 -5.90
N LEU A 84 16.55 14.95 -5.32
CA LEU A 84 16.07 16.28 -5.68
C LEU A 84 17.11 17.35 -5.37
N LYS A 85 17.68 17.34 -4.15
CA LYS A 85 18.65 18.36 -3.72
C LYS A 85 19.94 18.35 -4.57
N LYS A 86 20.43 17.14 -4.85
CA LYS A 86 21.72 16.98 -5.55
C LYS A 86 21.61 17.08 -7.06
N TYR A 87 20.56 16.51 -7.63
CA TYR A 87 20.44 16.34 -9.09
C TYR A 87 19.22 17.07 -9.67
N SER A 88 18.45 17.77 -8.85
CA SER A 88 17.21 18.44 -9.26
C SER A 88 16.18 17.47 -9.89
N LEU A 89 16.20 16.19 -9.48
CA LEU A 89 15.23 15.19 -9.95
C LEU A 89 13.89 15.40 -9.26
N PRO A 90 12.84 15.87 -9.95
CA PRO A 90 11.54 16.08 -9.33
C PRO A 90 10.90 14.74 -8.97
N PHE A 91 10.20 14.71 -7.83
CA PHE A 91 9.56 13.49 -7.35
C PHE A 91 8.11 13.69 -6.90
N THR A 92 7.42 12.60 -6.71
CA THR A 92 6.20 12.47 -5.88
C THR A 92 6.29 11.15 -5.12
N ILE A 93 6.19 11.20 -3.80
CA ILE A 93 6.18 10.01 -2.94
C ILE A 93 4.73 9.68 -2.60
N LEU A 94 4.29 8.47 -2.97
CA LEU A 94 2.95 7.97 -2.71
C LEU A 94 2.97 7.00 -1.54
N ARG A 95 2.46 7.42 -0.39
CA ARG A 95 2.33 6.60 0.81
C ARG A 95 0.98 5.87 0.77
N TYR A 96 0.99 4.66 0.24
CA TYR A 96 -0.21 3.84 0.18
C TYR A 96 -0.61 3.34 1.56
N GLY A 97 -1.92 3.40 1.82
CA GLY A 97 -2.56 2.73 2.95
C GLY A 97 -2.84 1.26 2.68
N SER A 98 -3.94 0.75 3.21
CA SER A 98 -4.35 -0.65 3.01
C SER A 98 -5.06 -0.81 1.65
N VAL A 99 -4.27 -1.08 0.60
CA VAL A 99 -4.78 -1.31 -0.76
C VAL A 99 -5.38 -2.71 -0.86
N TYR A 100 -6.52 -2.86 -1.53
CA TYR A 100 -7.16 -4.15 -1.80
C TYR A 100 -7.83 -4.16 -3.16
N SER A 101 -8.06 -5.34 -3.73
CA SER A 101 -8.89 -5.54 -4.93
C SER A 101 -9.23 -7.02 -5.13
N GLU A 102 -10.19 -7.25 -6.01
CA GLU A 102 -10.57 -8.55 -6.53
C GLU A 102 -9.45 -9.24 -7.35
N ARG A 103 -8.46 -8.46 -7.80
CA ARG A 103 -7.31 -8.93 -8.60
C ARG A 103 -6.07 -9.21 -7.76
N SER A 104 -6.22 -9.17 -6.43
CA SER A 104 -5.14 -9.50 -5.50
C SER A 104 -4.88 -11.01 -5.45
N TYR A 105 -3.69 -11.37 -4.98
CA TYR A 105 -3.28 -12.75 -4.74
C TYR A 105 -3.03 -12.96 -3.25
N ASP A 106 -2.58 -14.14 -2.87
CA ASP A 106 -2.39 -14.64 -1.49
C ASP A 106 -1.53 -13.75 -0.56
N ASN A 107 -0.93 -12.69 -1.05
CA ASN A 107 -0.19 -11.71 -0.24
C ASN A 107 -1.05 -10.54 0.25
N ASN A 108 -2.35 -10.48 -0.10
CA ASN A 108 -3.24 -9.40 0.31
C ASN A 108 -4.16 -9.84 1.45
N TYR A 109 -4.15 -9.06 2.54
CA TYR A 109 -4.94 -9.37 3.73
C TYR A 109 -6.43 -9.49 3.45
N ILE A 110 -7.03 -8.53 2.71
CA ILE A 110 -8.47 -8.53 2.42
C ILE A 110 -8.83 -9.72 1.52
N TYR A 111 -8.02 -9.99 0.49
CA TYR A 111 -8.23 -11.12 -0.40
C TYR A 111 -8.21 -12.44 0.36
N ASN A 112 -7.20 -12.67 1.21
CA ASN A 112 -7.09 -13.89 2.01
C ASN A 112 -8.22 -14.04 3.03
N LEU A 113 -8.64 -12.93 3.65
CA LEU A 113 -9.77 -12.92 4.57
C LEU A 113 -11.06 -13.35 3.85
N VAL A 114 -11.34 -12.78 2.68
CA VAL A 114 -12.51 -13.14 1.87
C VAL A 114 -12.41 -14.57 1.36
N LYS A 115 -11.22 -15.00 0.92
CA LYS A 115 -10.96 -16.36 0.45
C LYS A 115 -11.25 -17.40 1.55
N SER A 116 -10.73 -17.20 2.76
CA SER A 116 -11.01 -18.08 3.91
C SER A 116 -12.51 -18.07 4.28
N ALA A 117 -13.14 -16.91 4.32
CA ALA A 117 -14.57 -16.81 4.59
C ALA A 117 -15.42 -17.56 3.57
N VAL A 118 -15.08 -17.51 2.28
CA VAL A 118 -15.83 -18.16 1.19
C VAL A 118 -15.58 -19.67 1.15
N LEU A 119 -14.31 -20.12 1.30
CA LEU A 119 -13.92 -21.52 1.09
C LEU A 119 -14.02 -22.35 2.36
N GLU A 120 -13.70 -21.76 3.50
CA GLU A 120 -13.59 -22.46 4.79
C GLU A 120 -14.74 -22.12 5.73
N GLY A 121 -15.54 -21.11 5.42
CA GLY A 121 -16.64 -20.65 6.28
C GLY A 121 -16.15 -19.93 7.55
N GLU A 122 -14.90 -19.48 7.59
CA GLU A 122 -14.34 -18.85 8.79
C GLU A 122 -13.42 -17.67 8.47
N ILE A 123 -13.36 -16.73 9.43
CA ILE A 123 -12.39 -15.64 9.47
C ILE A 123 -11.53 -15.81 10.71
N ASN A 124 -10.24 -16.12 10.51
CA ASN A 124 -9.27 -16.19 11.58
C ASN A 124 -8.51 -14.86 11.69
N HIS A 125 -8.61 -14.18 12.83
CA HIS A 125 -7.94 -12.92 13.08
C HIS A 125 -7.03 -12.98 14.30
N ASN A 126 -5.77 -12.55 14.12
CA ASN A 126 -4.84 -12.39 15.21
C ASN A 126 -4.90 -10.93 15.72
N GLY A 127 -5.59 -10.72 16.81
CA GLY A 127 -5.92 -9.45 17.42
C GLY A 127 -7.32 -9.41 18.01
N ASP A 128 -7.75 -8.26 18.48
CA ASP A 128 -9.07 -8.06 19.08
C ASP A 128 -10.12 -7.45 18.12
N GLY A 129 -9.70 -7.15 16.89
CA GLY A 129 -10.55 -6.54 15.87
C GLY A 129 -10.80 -5.04 16.05
N ASN A 130 -10.17 -4.41 17.04
CA ASN A 130 -10.28 -2.96 17.27
C ASN A 130 -9.30 -2.12 16.46
N GLU A 131 -8.40 -2.77 15.69
CA GLU A 131 -7.46 -2.08 14.83
C GLU A 131 -8.21 -1.29 13.76
N LEU A 132 -7.90 0.00 13.69
CA LEU A 132 -8.47 0.90 12.71
C LEU A 132 -7.63 0.95 11.43
N ARG A 133 -8.28 0.81 10.28
CA ARG A 133 -7.67 0.90 8.96
C ARG A 133 -8.46 1.83 8.06
N GLU A 134 -7.75 2.41 7.13
CA GLU A 134 -8.33 3.10 5.99
C GLU A 134 -7.99 2.27 4.74
N TYR A 135 -9.00 1.66 4.17
CA TYR A 135 -8.86 0.79 2.99
C TYR A 135 -9.10 1.60 1.72
N ILE A 136 -8.27 1.40 0.71
CA ILE A 136 -8.44 2.00 -0.61
C ILE A 136 -8.49 0.89 -1.67
N HIS A 137 -9.47 0.97 -2.57
CA HIS A 137 -9.53 0.05 -3.69
C HIS A 137 -8.40 0.32 -4.69
N ALA A 138 -7.83 -0.73 -5.30
CA ALA A 138 -6.69 -0.59 -6.20
C ALA A 138 -7.00 0.26 -7.44
N ALA A 139 -8.25 0.26 -7.93
CA ALA A 139 -8.66 1.12 -9.02
C ALA A 139 -8.57 2.61 -8.65
N ASP A 140 -9.02 2.98 -7.44
CA ASP A 140 -8.91 4.35 -6.95
C ASP A 140 -7.46 4.75 -6.70
N ALA A 141 -6.67 3.85 -6.08
CA ALA A 141 -5.26 4.08 -5.87
C ALA A 141 -4.52 4.29 -7.20
N SER A 142 -4.85 3.50 -8.22
CA SER A 142 -4.26 3.62 -9.57
C SER A 142 -4.64 4.93 -10.24
N LYS A 143 -5.93 5.32 -10.18
CA LYS A 143 -6.40 6.59 -10.74
C LYS A 143 -5.68 7.76 -10.09
N LEU A 144 -5.68 7.83 -8.76
CA LEU A 144 -5.01 8.89 -8.01
C LEU A 144 -3.50 8.92 -8.27
N SER A 145 -2.87 7.76 -8.48
CA SER A 145 -1.44 7.67 -8.81
C SER A 145 -1.12 8.27 -10.19
N VAL A 146 -2.08 8.27 -11.12
CA VAL A 146 -1.96 8.96 -12.42
C VAL A 146 -2.24 10.44 -12.25
N ASP A 147 -3.33 10.80 -11.57
CA ASP A 147 -3.75 12.21 -11.36
C ASP A 147 -2.63 13.08 -10.75
N VAL A 148 -1.78 12.51 -9.87
CA VAL A 148 -0.68 13.24 -9.23
C VAL A 148 0.43 13.68 -10.19
N ILE A 149 0.58 13.05 -11.37
CA ILE A 149 1.60 13.49 -12.35
C ILE A 149 1.06 14.63 -13.21
N GLU A 150 -0.23 14.67 -13.43
CA GLU A 150 -0.89 15.67 -14.28
C GLU A 150 -0.92 17.04 -13.62
N SER A 151 -0.72 17.13 -12.29
CA SER A 151 -0.69 18.37 -11.53
C SER A 151 0.69 18.67 -10.96
N GLU A 152 1.16 19.90 -11.16
CA GLU A 152 2.37 20.43 -10.53
C GLU A 152 2.20 20.62 -9.00
N ASP A 153 0.96 20.64 -8.49
CA ASP A 153 0.69 20.76 -7.05
C ASP A 153 1.23 19.60 -6.21
N PHE A 154 1.49 18.44 -6.84
CA PHE A 154 2.02 17.26 -6.19
C PHE A 154 3.52 17.06 -6.39
N LYS A 155 4.18 18.00 -7.06
CA LYS A 155 5.62 17.96 -7.31
C LYS A 155 6.40 18.16 -6.02
N ASN A 156 7.38 17.29 -5.79
CA ASN A 156 8.25 17.30 -4.62
C ASN A 156 7.48 17.18 -3.29
N LEU A 157 6.39 16.44 -3.30
CA LEU A 157 5.56 16.20 -2.12
C LEU A 157 5.43 14.72 -1.79
N HIS A 158 5.11 14.49 -0.52
CA HIS A 158 4.61 13.22 -0.03
C HIS A 158 3.08 13.27 -0.04
N VAL A 159 2.46 12.27 -0.63
CA VAL A 159 1.01 12.16 -0.78
C VAL A 159 0.55 10.88 -0.11
N ILE A 160 -0.46 10.96 0.74
CA ILE A 160 -1.06 9.79 1.38
C ILE A 160 -2.25 9.36 0.53
N LEU A 161 -2.21 8.10 0.07
CA LEU A 161 -3.29 7.46 -0.68
C LEU A 161 -3.94 6.39 0.20
N THR A 162 -5.02 6.78 0.87
CA THR A 162 -5.84 5.90 1.72
C THR A 162 -7.32 6.06 1.37
N GLY A 163 -8.15 5.19 1.91
CA GLY A 163 -9.60 5.34 1.82
C GLY A 163 -10.14 6.53 2.61
N ASN A 164 -11.40 6.86 2.37
CA ASN A 164 -12.07 7.98 3.01
C ASN A 164 -12.55 7.67 4.41
N GLU A 165 -12.78 6.40 4.71
CA GLU A 165 -13.39 5.94 5.95
C GLU A 165 -12.39 5.17 6.80
N ARG A 166 -12.45 5.42 8.12
CA ARG A 166 -11.79 4.59 9.12
C ARG A 166 -12.72 3.48 9.54
N MET A 167 -12.26 2.26 9.39
CA MET A 167 -13.03 1.07 9.71
C MET A 167 -12.27 0.20 10.71
N LYS A 168 -12.96 -0.30 11.73
CA LYS A 168 -12.44 -1.37 12.59
C LYS A 168 -12.38 -2.67 11.80
N ARG A 169 -11.41 -3.50 12.09
CA ARG A 169 -11.36 -4.85 11.50
C ARG A 169 -12.58 -5.69 11.85
N SER A 170 -13.09 -5.55 13.07
CA SER A 170 -14.34 -6.21 13.48
C SER A 170 -15.54 -5.82 12.63
N ASP A 171 -15.63 -4.56 12.18
CA ASP A 171 -16.72 -4.11 11.31
C ASP A 171 -16.55 -4.64 9.89
N LEU A 172 -15.31 -4.69 9.39
CA LEU A 172 -15.00 -5.37 8.13
C LEU A 172 -15.43 -6.85 8.15
N PHE A 173 -15.16 -7.56 9.25
CA PHE A 173 -15.54 -8.98 9.38
C PHE A 173 -17.06 -9.16 9.38
N LYS A 174 -17.79 -8.27 10.05
CA LYS A 174 -19.25 -8.25 10.02
C LYS A 174 -19.79 -8.02 8.60
N MET A 175 -19.23 -7.05 7.85
CA MET A 175 -19.61 -6.81 6.46
C MET A 175 -19.41 -8.07 5.60
N VAL A 176 -18.27 -8.75 5.72
CA VAL A 176 -18.02 -10.00 4.98
C VAL A 176 -19.04 -11.09 5.39
N LYS A 177 -19.32 -11.22 6.68
CA LYS A 177 -20.29 -12.17 7.21
C LYS A 177 -21.70 -11.88 6.68
N GLU A 178 -22.16 -10.63 6.68
CA GLU A 178 -23.46 -10.20 6.11
C GLU A 178 -23.55 -10.51 4.61
N ILE A 179 -22.49 -10.22 3.83
CA ILE A 179 -22.42 -10.52 2.40
C ILE A 179 -22.58 -12.03 2.14
N LEU A 180 -22.10 -12.87 3.06
CA LEU A 180 -22.15 -14.33 2.98
C LEU A 180 -23.33 -14.92 3.77
N ASN A 181 -24.41 -14.17 3.99
CA ASN A 181 -25.65 -14.58 4.66
C ASN A 181 -25.41 -15.23 6.04
N ASP A 182 -24.55 -14.64 6.83
CA ASP A 182 -24.18 -15.08 8.19
C ASP A 182 -23.56 -16.49 8.29
N GLN A 183 -23.14 -17.09 7.18
CA GLN A 183 -22.55 -18.44 7.12
C GLN A 183 -21.05 -18.46 7.44
N VAL A 184 -20.55 -17.47 8.17
CA VAL A 184 -19.11 -17.33 8.49
C VAL A 184 -18.92 -17.23 10.00
N GLU A 185 -18.03 -18.05 10.55
CA GLU A 185 -17.57 -17.94 11.93
C GLU A 185 -16.38 -16.98 12.04
N ILE A 186 -16.40 -16.05 13.02
CA ILE A 186 -15.29 -15.14 13.28
C ILE A 186 -14.54 -15.61 14.50
N LYS A 187 -13.26 -15.94 14.33
CA LYS A 187 -12.36 -16.44 15.39
C LYS A 187 -11.25 -15.45 15.68
N TYR A 188 -11.18 -14.99 16.92
CA TYR A 188 -10.12 -14.10 17.39
C TYR A 188 -9.05 -14.89 18.13
N LYS A 189 -7.77 -14.68 17.77
CA LYS A 189 -6.60 -15.21 18.45
C LYS A 189 -5.79 -14.05 19.00
N ASN A 190 -5.26 -14.18 20.21
CA ASN A 190 -4.45 -13.13 20.82
C ASN A 190 -3.02 -13.65 21.02
N ASP A 191 -2.27 -13.78 19.94
CA ASP A 191 -0.90 -14.30 19.94
C ASP A 191 0.15 -13.17 20.13
N GLY A 192 -0.26 -11.97 20.59
CA GLY A 192 0.66 -10.88 20.88
C GLY A 192 1.37 -10.31 19.66
N TYR A 193 0.74 -10.29 18.50
CA TYR A 193 1.32 -9.79 17.26
C TYR A 193 1.48 -8.27 17.25
N HIS A 194 2.72 -7.78 17.23
CA HIS A 194 3.04 -6.37 17.48
C HIS A 194 3.62 -5.60 16.27
N ASN A 195 3.76 -6.23 15.11
CA ASN A 195 4.45 -5.62 13.97
C ASN A 195 3.58 -4.71 13.09
N HIS A 196 2.26 -4.73 13.28
CA HIS A 196 1.33 -3.82 12.62
C HIS A 196 0.90 -2.67 13.52
N TYR A 197 0.58 -1.52 12.92
CA TYR A 197 0.02 -0.39 13.64
C TYR A 197 -1.44 -0.65 14.02
N ASN A 198 -1.89 -0.09 15.15
CA ASN A 198 -3.28 -0.15 15.58
C ASN A 198 -4.15 0.91 14.87
N PHE A 199 -3.54 2.03 14.50
CA PHE A 199 -4.19 3.13 13.77
C PHE A 199 -3.36 3.43 12.53
N THR A 200 -4.02 3.72 11.41
CA THR A 200 -3.32 4.20 10.21
C THR A 200 -2.56 5.47 10.55
N PRO A 201 -1.22 5.47 10.47
CA PRO A 201 -0.44 6.62 10.89
C PRO A 201 -0.56 7.76 9.88
N TYR A 202 -0.72 8.96 10.41
CA TYR A 202 -0.44 10.20 9.71
C TYR A 202 0.89 10.73 10.23
N SER A 203 1.64 11.46 9.40
CA SER A 203 2.91 12.04 9.83
C SER A 203 2.70 12.98 11.00
N PHE A 204 3.39 12.72 12.11
CA PHE A 204 3.51 13.63 13.25
C PHE A 204 4.78 14.49 13.16
N GLU A 205 5.70 14.16 12.24
CA GLU A 205 6.80 15.03 11.89
C GLU A 205 6.31 16.09 10.91
N PRO A 206 6.87 17.31 10.91
CA PRO A 206 6.41 18.43 10.08
C PRO A 206 6.73 18.29 8.59
N SER A 207 6.75 17.09 8.05
CA SER A 207 6.72 16.83 6.62
C SER A 207 5.26 16.89 6.15
N VAL A 208 4.94 17.93 5.40
CA VAL A 208 3.58 18.16 4.89
C VAL A 208 3.20 17.06 3.92
N SER A 209 2.20 16.26 4.28
CA SER A 209 1.58 15.29 3.38
C SER A 209 0.16 15.75 3.03
N ARG A 210 -0.20 15.66 1.75
CA ARG A 210 -1.59 15.86 1.32
C ARG A 210 -2.29 14.51 1.23
N LYS A 211 -3.48 14.38 1.80
CA LYS A 211 -4.36 13.22 1.61
C LYS A 211 -5.19 13.46 0.35
N LEU A 212 -5.17 12.50 -0.57
CA LEU A 212 -6.07 12.45 -1.71
C LEU A 212 -7.14 11.38 -1.49
N SER A 213 -8.33 11.68 -1.96
CA SER A 213 -9.47 10.77 -1.97
C SER A 213 -10.07 10.74 -3.37
N ALA A 214 -10.43 9.57 -3.87
CA ALA A 214 -11.15 9.45 -5.12
C ALA A 214 -12.57 10.04 -4.98
N ASN A 215 -13.05 10.69 -6.06
CA ASN A 215 -14.42 11.13 -6.15
C ASN A 215 -14.88 11.00 -7.63
N PRO A 216 -15.82 10.11 -7.99
CA PRO A 216 -16.37 9.07 -7.10
C PRO A 216 -15.31 8.05 -6.65
N HIS A 217 -15.55 7.38 -5.54
CA HIS A 217 -14.70 6.30 -5.01
C HIS A 217 -15.46 4.97 -4.99
N ILE A 218 -14.72 3.87 -5.00
CA ILE A 218 -15.30 2.54 -4.78
C ILE A 218 -15.45 2.34 -3.27
N ASP A 219 -16.69 2.27 -2.79
CA ASP A 219 -16.95 2.01 -1.39
C ASP A 219 -16.55 0.58 -0.98
N MET A 220 -16.41 0.38 0.33
CA MET A 220 -15.92 -0.89 0.85
C MET A 220 -16.83 -2.07 0.51
N GLY A 221 -18.16 -1.86 0.53
CA GLY A 221 -19.15 -2.89 0.20
C GLY A 221 -19.02 -3.36 -1.24
N GLN A 222 -18.93 -2.43 -2.19
CA GLN A 222 -18.74 -2.74 -3.61
C GLN A 222 -17.42 -3.49 -3.85
N GLY A 223 -16.33 -3.04 -3.27
CA GLY A 223 -15.03 -3.69 -3.41
C GLY A 223 -14.99 -5.10 -2.80
N LEU A 224 -15.67 -5.33 -1.68
CA LEU A 224 -15.81 -6.66 -1.08
C LEU A 224 -16.63 -7.60 -1.96
N LEU A 225 -17.74 -7.13 -2.54
CA LEU A 225 -18.54 -7.91 -3.49
C LEU A 225 -17.71 -8.35 -4.71
N GLU A 226 -16.86 -7.48 -5.23
CA GLU A 226 -15.94 -7.81 -6.32
C GLU A 226 -14.94 -8.89 -5.90
N CYS A 227 -14.36 -8.79 -4.70
CA CYS A 227 -13.49 -9.83 -4.14
C CYS A 227 -14.18 -11.19 -4.01
N VAL A 228 -15.39 -11.21 -3.44
CA VAL A 228 -16.20 -12.46 -3.28
C VAL A 228 -16.45 -13.09 -4.63
N ARG A 229 -16.92 -12.32 -5.62
CA ARG A 229 -17.17 -12.82 -6.99
C ARG A 229 -15.90 -13.36 -7.65
N SER A 230 -14.77 -12.70 -7.46
CA SER A 230 -13.48 -13.15 -8.00
C SER A 230 -13.05 -14.48 -7.41
N VAL A 231 -13.15 -14.65 -6.08
CA VAL A 231 -12.84 -15.92 -5.41
C VAL A 231 -13.73 -17.04 -5.96
N HIS A 232 -15.05 -16.85 -6.02
CA HIS A 232 -15.96 -17.86 -6.57
C HIS A 232 -15.69 -18.23 -8.03
N LYS A 233 -15.17 -17.29 -8.84
CA LYS A 233 -14.84 -17.56 -10.25
C LYS A 233 -13.54 -18.32 -10.41
N ASN A 234 -12.56 -18.06 -9.56
CA ASN A 234 -11.21 -18.64 -9.68
C ASN A 234 -11.10 -20.04 -9.08
N GLU A 235 -12.06 -20.45 -8.25
CA GLU A 235 -12.10 -21.76 -7.58
C GLU A 235 -13.05 -22.77 -8.28
N LYS A 236 -13.67 -22.37 -9.42
CA LYS A 236 -14.39 -23.25 -10.34
C LYS A 236 -13.52 -23.65 -11.53
#